data_3f5c543e2c88c9645825d4e9b0c3ed70
#
_entry.id   3f5c543e2c88c9645825d4e9b0c3ed70
#
_cell.length_a   1.000
_cell.length_b   1.000
_cell.length_c   1.000
_cell.angle_alpha   90.00
_cell.angle_beta   90.00
_cell.angle_gamma   90.00
#
_symmetry.space_group_name_H-M   'P 1'
#
loop_
_entity.id
_entity.type
_entity.pdbx_description
1 polymer ?
#
loop_
_entity_poly.entity_id
_entity_poly.type
_entity_poly.pdbx_seq_one_letter_code
_entity_poly.pdbx_strand_id
1 'polypeptide(L)'
;MKIFILTEGGKNKGMGHISRCLSLYQAFESKGYSSQLIVSGDSSILMTLQGTDYLRLEWINKPSEILSIVNKADIIIIDSYYCPLDLYHKFANRCKKAIYIDDNIRIEYP
;
A
#
# COMPACT_ATOMS: atom_id res chain seq x y z
N MET A 1 -9.48 1.38 14.26
CA MET A 1 -9.54 0.78 12.91
C MET A 1 -8.13 0.67 12.35
N LYS A 2 -7.76 -0.50 11.83
CA LYS A 2 -6.44 -0.74 11.22
C LYS A 2 -6.52 -0.57 9.72
N ILE A 3 -5.84 0.44 9.19
CA ILE A 3 -5.82 0.77 7.77
C ILE A 3 -4.38 0.74 7.28
N PHE A 4 -4.12 -0.04 6.23
CA PHE A 4 -2.81 -0.10 5.58
C PHE A 4 -2.93 0.31 4.12
N ILE A 5 -1.97 1.09 3.65
CA ILE A 5 -1.91 1.54 2.26
C ILE A 5 -0.58 1.04 1.69
N LEU A 6 -0.64 0.10 0.75
CA LEU A 6 0.52 -0.55 0.17
C LEU A 6 0.77 0.01 -1.22
N THR A 7 1.99 0.46 -1.47
CA THR A 7 2.33 1.05 -2.75
C THR A 7 3.83 0.89 -3.06
N GLU A 8 4.24 1.46 -4.17
CA GLU A 8 5.61 1.38 -4.67
C GLU A 8 5.99 2.66 -5.38
N GLY A 9 7.29 2.92 -5.46
CA GLY A 9 7.81 4.08 -6.18
C GLY A 9 9.31 4.14 -6.16
N GLY A 10 9.88 5.23 -6.67
CA GLY A 10 11.30 5.46 -6.72
C GLY A 10 11.78 5.83 -8.12
N LYS A 11 13.10 5.86 -8.31
CA LYS A 11 13.72 6.32 -9.56
C LYS A 11 13.23 5.56 -10.79
N ASN A 12 13.10 4.23 -10.68
CA ASN A 12 12.73 3.39 -11.82
C ASN A 12 11.23 3.13 -11.95
N LYS A 13 10.46 3.49 -10.94
CA LYS A 13 9.01 3.23 -10.89
C LYS A 13 8.18 4.51 -10.92
N GLY A 14 8.85 5.68 -10.79
CA GLY A 14 8.16 6.95 -10.68
C GLY A 14 7.56 7.19 -9.31
N MET A 15 6.92 8.33 -9.14
CA MET A 15 6.35 8.77 -7.85
C MET A 15 4.83 8.89 -7.85
N GLY A 16 4.18 8.55 -8.97
CA GLY A 16 2.73 8.72 -9.12
C GLY A 16 1.91 7.93 -8.12
N HIS A 17 2.26 6.66 -7.90
CA HIS A 17 1.58 5.82 -6.91
C HIS A 17 1.75 6.36 -5.50
N ILE A 18 2.97 6.78 -5.15
CA ILE A 18 3.27 7.31 -3.82
C ILE A 18 2.50 8.60 -3.57
N SER A 19 2.48 9.53 -4.54
CA SER A 19 1.77 10.79 -4.42
C SER A 19 0.27 10.57 -4.20
N ARG A 20 -0.31 9.64 -4.95
CA ARG A 20 -1.73 9.30 -4.82
C ARG A 20 -2.04 8.68 -3.46
N CYS A 21 -1.19 7.77 -3.01
CA CYS A 21 -1.36 7.13 -1.70
C CYS A 21 -1.11 8.09 -0.54
N LEU A 22 -0.19 9.03 -0.70
CA LEU A 22 0.01 10.08 0.29
C LEU A 22 -1.23 10.95 0.44
N SER A 23 -1.92 11.27 -0.66
CA SER A 23 -3.18 11.99 -0.61
C SER A 23 -4.25 11.22 0.14
N LEU A 24 -4.34 9.90 -0.06
CA LEU A 24 -5.24 9.05 0.71
C LEU A 24 -4.89 9.04 2.20
N TYR A 25 -3.63 8.93 2.52
CA TYR A 25 -3.15 8.98 3.90
C TYR A 25 -3.60 10.28 4.58
N GLN A 26 -3.40 11.41 3.90
CA GLN A 26 -3.79 12.72 4.42
C GLN A 26 -5.31 12.85 4.57
N ALA A 27 -6.07 12.28 3.64
CA ALA A 27 -7.53 12.31 3.71
C ALA A 27 -8.05 11.51 4.91
N PHE A 28 -7.48 10.34 5.19
CA PHE A 28 -7.83 9.59 6.39
C PHE A 28 -7.49 10.37 7.66
N GLU A 29 -6.28 10.93 7.71
CA GLU A 29 -5.84 11.71 8.86
C GLU A 29 -6.75 12.89 9.13
N SER A 30 -7.18 13.61 8.10
CA SER A 30 -8.09 14.75 8.24
C SER A 30 -9.46 14.36 8.78
N LYS A 31 -9.84 13.11 8.63
CA LYS A 31 -11.11 12.57 9.16
C LYS A 31 -10.95 11.86 10.50
N GLY A 32 -9.77 11.92 11.09
CA GLY A 32 -9.51 11.32 12.39
C GLY A 32 -9.14 9.84 12.35
N TYR A 33 -8.83 9.28 11.18
CA TYR A 33 -8.40 7.88 11.05
C TYR A 33 -6.89 7.80 10.85
N SER A 34 -6.24 6.96 11.64
CA SER A 34 -4.82 6.65 11.45
C SER A 34 -4.66 5.54 10.42
N SER A 35 -3.70 5.73 9.52
CA SER A 35 -3.32 4.69 8.56
C SER A 35 -1.81 4.59 8.52
N GLN A 36 -1.29 3.47 7.99
CA GLN A 36 0.14 3.31 7.77
C GLN A 36 0.41 3.03 6.31
N LEU A 37 1.35 3.78 5.74
CA LEU A 37 1.87 3.52 4.40
C LEU A 37 2.93 2.42 4.48
N ILE A 38 2.87 1.46 3.57
CA ILE A 38 3.93 0.46 3.40
C ILE A 38 4.40 0.59 1.96
N VAL A 39 5.66 1.00 1.79
CA VAL A 39 6.17 1.44 0.49
C VAL A 39 7.39 0.63 0.09
N SER A 40 7.31 0.03 -1.09
CA SER A 40 8.45 -0.58 -1.76
C SER A 40 9.13 0.48 -2.63
N GLY A 41 10.40 0.74 -2.37
CA GLY A 41 11.12 1.74 -3.15
C GLY A 41 12.52 2.03 -2.62
N ASP A 42 13.28 2.76 -3.41
CA ASP A 42 14.64 3.16 -3.05
C ASP A 42 14.64 4.41 -2.15
N SER A 43 15.84 4.91 -1.83
CA SER A 43 15.97 6.05 -0.92
C SER A 43 15.37 7.36 -1.44
N SER A 44 15.06 7.45 -2.74
CA SER A 44 14.46 8.65 -3.31
C SER A 44 13.06 8.95 -2.78
N ILE A 45 12.40 7.97 -2.17
CA ILE A 45 11.05 8.14 -1.63
C ILE A 45 11.02 8.80 -0.25
N LEU A 46 12.14 8.82 0.47
CA LEU A 46 12.16 9.18 1.89
C LEU A 46 11.75 10.64 2.13
N MET A 47 12.18 11.54 1.28
CA MET A 47 11.87 12.96 1.43
C MET A 47 10.38 13.25 1.26
N THR A 48 9.76 12.59 0.29
CA THR A 48 8.32 12.73 0.02
C THR A 48 7.47 12.23 1.19
N LEU A 49 7.93 11.18 1.87
CA LEU A 49 7.19 10.54 2.96
C LEU A 49 7.51 11.12 4.34
N GLN A 50 8.39 12.09 4.42
CA GLN A 50 8.76 12.71 5.68
C GLN A 50 7.53 13.25 6.42
N GLY A 51 7.44 12.92 7.72
CA GLY A 51 6.30 13.36 8.54
C GLY A 51 5.07 12.47 8.47
N THR A 52 5.11 11.38 7.70
CA THR A 52 4.02 10.40 7.65
C THR A 52 4.38 9.14 8.45
N ASP A 53 3.36 8.35 8.80
CA ASP A 53 3.58 7.03 9.38
C ASP A 53 3.78 6.04 8.24
N TYR A 54 5.03 5.74 7.91
CA TYR A 54 5.35 4.83 6.83
C TYR A 54 6.38 3.78 7.25
N LEU A 55 6.31 2.63 6.56
CA LEU A 55 7.31 1.58 6.62
C LEU A 55 7.85 1.36 5.21
N ARG A 56 9.17 1.48 5.04
CA ARG A 56 9.83 1.13 3.79
C ARG A 56 10.19 -0.34 3.80
N LEU A 57 9.50 -1.11 2.95
CA LEU A 57 9.64 -2.56 2.88
C LEU A 57 9.40 -3.03 1.46
N GLU A 58 10.29 -3.86 0.92
CA GLU A 58 10.09 -4.51 -0.37
C GLU A 58 9.02 -5.60 -0.24
N TRP A 59 7.78 -5.18 -0.01
CA TRP A 59 6.70 -6.06 0.43
C TRP A 59 6.28 -7.08 -0.64
N ILE A 60 6.47 -6.77 -1.92
CA ILE A 60 6.13 -7.69 -3.01
C ILE A 60 7.02 -8.94 -2.95
N ASN A 61 8.28 -8.76 -2.58
CA ASN A 61 9.28 -9.83 -2.50
C ASN A 61 9.33 -10.52 -1.13
N LYS A 62 8.51 -10.06 -0.18
CA LYS A 62 8.48 -10.58 1.20
C LYS A 62 7.05 -10.87 1.62
N PRO A 63 6.37 -11.81 0.94
CA PRO A 63 4.95 -12.04 1.18
C PRO A 63 4.62 -12.46 2.61
N SER A 64 5.44 -13.32 3.22
CA SER A 64 5.18 -13.76 4.59
C SER A 64 5.27 -12.61 5.58
N GLU A 65 6.24 -11.72 5.39
CA GLU A 65 6.45 -10.58 6.28
C GLU A 65 5.30 -9.58 6.15
N ILE A 66 4.93 -9.20 4.93
CA ILE A 66 3.84 -8.23 4.75
C ILE A 66 2.50 -8.80 5.22
N LEU A 67 2.22 -10.06 4.96
CA LEU A 67 0.98 -10.67 5.41
C LEU A 67 0.87 -10.73 6.94
N SER A 68 1.99 -10.91 7.62
CA SER A 68 2.03 -10.85 9.08
C SER A 68 1.72 -9.44 9.59
N ILE A 69 2.29 -8.42 8.95
CA ILE A 69 2.09 -7.01 9.34
C ILE A 69 0.62 -6.61 9.20
N VAL A 70 -0.01 -6.94 8.07
CA VAL A 70 -1.37 -6.49 7.78
C VAL A 70 -2.46 -7.45 8.25
N ASN A 71 -2.09 -8.52 8.93
CA ASN A 71 -3.05 -9.53 9.36
C ASN A 71 -4.17 -8.94 10.21
N LYS A 72 -5.41 -9.32 9.92
CA LYS A 72 -6.62 -8.83 10.60
C LYS A 72 -6.83 -7.31 10.46
N ALA A 73 -6.34 -6.74 9.36
CA ALA A 73 -6.62 -5.34 9.05
C ALA A 73 -8.10 -5.12 8.79
N ASP A 74 -8.59 -3.93 9.08
CA ASP A 74 -9.93 -3.53 8.67
C ASP A 74 -9.95 -3.20 7.19
N ILE A 75 -8.97 -2.43 6.73
CA ILE A 75 -8.87 -2.01 5.32
C ILE A 75 -7.43 -2.17 4.85
N ILE A 76 -7.25 -2.80 3.69
CA ILE A 76 -5.98 -2.80 2.96
C ILE A 76 -6.24 -2.14 1.61
N ILE A 77 -5.50 -1.08 1.31
CA ILE A 77 -5.56 -0.38 0.03
C ILE A 77 -4.26 -0.68 -0.71
N ILE A 78 -4.35 -1.13 -1.96
CA ILE A 78 -3.18 -1.53 -2.74
C ILE A 78 -3.16 -0.75 -4.05
N ASP A 79 -2.06 -0.04 -4.28
CA ASP A 79 -1.79 0.72 -5.49
C ASP A 79 -0.44 0.27 -6.03
N SER A 80 -0.45 -0.73 -6.93
CA SER A 80 0.76 -1.38 -7.40
C SER A 80 0.60 -1.91 -8.82
N TYR A 81 1.67 -1.80 -9.63
CA TYR A 81 1.75 -2.45 -10.94
C TYR A 81 2.43 -3.81 -10.88
N TYR A 82 3.11 -4.13 -9.79
CA TYR A 82 3.97 -5.31 -9.71
C TYR A 82 3.46 -6.40 -8.78
N CYS A 83 2.44 -6.12 -7.99
CA CYS A 83 1.90 -7.11 -7.07
C CYS A 83 1.26 -8.28 -7.84
N PRO A 84 1.67 -9.51 -7.59
CA PRO A 84 1.10 -10.66 -8.28
C PRO A 84 -0.32 -11.00 -7.79
N LEU A 85 -1.10 -11.65 -8.65
CA LEU A 85 -2.50 -11.96 -8.37
C LEU A 85 -2.68 -12.82 -7.12
N ASP A 86 -1.81 -13.80 -6.91
CA ASP A 86 -1.90 -14.67 -5.74
C ASP A 86 -1.71 -13.88 -4.43
N LEU A 87 -0.88 -12.85 -4.45
CA LEU A 87 -0.69 -12.01 -3.27
C LEU A 87 -1.93 -11.14 -3.00
N TYR A 88 -2.58 -10.62 -4.05
CA TYR A 88 -3.86 -9.93 -3.90
C TYR A 88 -4.90 -10.83 -3.21
N HIS A 89 -5.00 -12.08 -3.62
CA HIS A 89 -5.93 -13.04 -2.99
C HIS A 89 -5.60 -13.25 -1.51
N LYS A 90 -4.32 -13.35 -1.18
CA LYS A 90 -3.89 -13.51 0.21
C LYS A 90 -4.25 -12.29 1.06
N PHE A 91 -4.09 -11.09 0.53
CA PHE A 91 -4.50 -9.88 1.23
C PHE A 91 -6.02 -9.85 1.46
N ALA A 92 -6.80 -10.17 0.43
CA ALA A 92 -8.26 -10.16 0.53
C ALA A 92 -8.76 -11.11 1.61
N ASN A 93 -8.07 -12.23 1.83
CA ASN A 93 -8.45 -13.21 2.84
C ASN A 93 -8.05 -12.82 4.26
N ARG A 94 -7.29 -11.74 4.45
CA ARG A 94 -6.76 -11.35 5.75
C ARG A 94 -7.28 -10.01 6.27
N CYS A 95 -8.21 -9.38 5.56
CA CYS A 95 -8.77 -8.10 5.96
C CYS A 95 -10.29 -8.12 5.80
N LYS A 96 -10.95 -7.14 6.40
CA LYS A 96 -12.39 -6.98 6.24
C LYS A 96 -12.74 -6.39 4.88
N LYS A 97 -11.90 -5.48 4.37
CA LYS A 97 -12.12 -4.85 3.08
C LYS A 97 -10.80 -4.59 2.37
N ALA A 98 -10.71 -5.07 1.12
CA ALA A 98 -9.58 -4.79 0.25
C ALA A 98 -10.01 -3.82 -0.84
N ILE A 99 -9.20 -2.80 -1.10
CA ILE A 99 -9.47 -1.77 -2.12
C ILE A 99 -8.26 -1.75 -3.06
N TYR A 100 -8.53 -1.81 -4.36
CA TYR A 100 -7.48 -1.84 -5.37
C TYR A 100 -7.58 -0.61 -6.25
N ILE A 101 -6.45 0.09 -6.41
CA ILE A 101 -6.38 1.27 -7.26
C ILE A 101 -5.68 0.87 -8.55
N ASP A 102 -6.38 0.98 -9.66
CA ASP A 102 -5.86 0.62 -10.98
C ASP A 102 -6.54 1.46 -12.05
N ASP A 103 -5.76 2.20 -12.81
CA ASP A 103 -6.27 3.09 -13.84
C ASP A 103 -6.82 2.33 -15.05
N ASN A 104 -6.41 1.09 -15.26
CA ASN A 104 -6.67 0.34 -16.50
C ASN A 104 -7.33 -1.02 -16.30
N ILE A 105 -7.64 -1.44 -15.09
CA ILE A 105 -8.19 -2.76 -14.77
C ILE A 105 -7.34 -3.86 -15.42
N ARG A 106 -6.09 -3.95 -15.02
CA ARG A 106 -5.11 -4.87 -15.64
C ARG A 106 -5.34 -6.34 -15.33
N ILE A 107 -6.02 -6.64 -14.23
CA ILE A 107 -6.29 -8.01 -13.77
C ILE A 107 -7.67 -8.08 -13.14
N GLU A 108 -8.16 -9.31 -12.97
CA GLU A 108 -9.40 -9.54 -12.21
C GLU A 108 -9.05 -9.61 -10.71
N TYR A 109 -9.36 -8.53 -10.00
CA TYR A 109 -9.10 -8.47 -8.56
C TYR A 109 -10.09 -9.31 -7.76
N PRO A 110 -9.63 -9.91 -6.64
CA PRO A 110 -10.51 -10.67 -5.75
C PRO A 110 -11.56 -9.84 -5.02
#